data_da9d6df915ecb81ce1280df30d69adbf
#
_entry.id   da9d6df915ecb81ce1280df30d69adbf
#
_cell.length_a   1.000
_cell.length_b   1.000
_cell.length_c   1.000
_cell.angle_alpha   90.00
_cell.angle_beta   90.00
_cell.angle_gamma   90.00
#
_symmetry.space_group_name_H-M   'P 1'
#
loop_
_entity.id
_entity.type
_entity.pdbx_description
1 polymer ?
#
loop_
_entity_poly.entity_id
_entity_poly.type
_entity_poly.pdbx_seq_one_letter_code
_entity_poly.pdbx_strand_id
1 'polypeptide(L)'
;MAWTITVAKPAQKQVAKFPVKDQERIGVAVSAMADDPFAGDIVKLGGEGNRWRRRVGSYRIFFSVDSIEKTVDVTAIVRRTSTTY
;
A
#
# COMPACT_ATOMS: atom_id res chain seq x y z
N MET A 1 -12.24 8.61 -10.49
CA MET A 1 -11.00 8.02 -10.07
C MET A 1 -9.92 8.35 -11.05
N ALA A 2 -8.88 8.98 -10.58
CA ALA A 2 -7.82 9.46 -11.44
C ALA A 2 -6.70 8.46 -11.62
N TRP A 3 -6.60 7.48 -10.74
CA TRP A 3 -5.47 6.56 -10.71
C TRP A 3 -5.90 5.12 -10.87
N THR A 4 -5.08 4.36 -11.58
CA THR A 4 -5.30 2.92 -11.74
C THR A 4 -4.41 2.20 -10.74
N ILE A 5 -5.00 1.30 -9.97
CA ILE A 5 -4.27 0.58 -8.94
C ILE A 5 -4.03 -0.86 -9.40
N THR A 6 -2.78 -1.29 -9.30
CA THR A 6 -2.45 -2.69 -9.51
C THR A 6 -1.81 -3.22 -8.22
N VAL A 7 -2.07 -4.47 -7.90
CA VAL A 7 -1.51 -5.10 -6.71
C VAL A 7 -0.69 -6.30 -7.16
N ALA A 8 0.59 -6.27 -6.87
CA ALA A 8 1.50 -7.34 -7.26
C ALA A 8 1.13 -8.65 -6.57
N LYS A 9 1.40 -9.77 -7.21
CA LYS A 9 1.07 -11.06 -6.65
C LYS A 9 1.62 -11.30 -5.25
N PRO A 10 2.86 -10.94 -4.96
CA PRO A 10 3.36 -11.11 -3.58
C PRO A 10 2.52 -10.36 -2.57
N ALA A 11 2.07 -9.15 -2.91
CA ALA A 11 1.23 -8.38 -2.02
C ALA A 11 -0.13 -9.04 -1.83
N GLN A 12 -0.71 -9.58 -2.89
CA GLN A 12 -1.97 -10.30 -2.80
C GLN A 12 -1.86 -11.51 -1.87
N LYS A 13 -0.76 -12.24 -1.98
CA LYS A 13 -0.54 -13.41 -1.15
C LYS A 13 -0.36 -13.03 0.32
N GLN A 14 0.29 -11.91 0.56
CA GLN A 14 0.48 -11.44 1.92
C GLN A 14 -0.85 -11.11 2.59
N VAL A 15 -1.70 -10.36 1.88
CA VAL A 15 -3.00 -9.96 2.41
C VAL A 15 -3.88 -11.17 2.68
N ALA A 16 -3.82 -12.18 1.85
CA ALA A 16 -4.66 -13.37 2.00
C ALA A 16 -4.42 -14.08 3.34
N LYS A 17 -3.27 -13.85 3.96
CA LYS A 17 -2.95 -14.48 5.24
C LYS A 17 -3.38 -13.67 6.46
N PHE A 18 -3.89 -12.48 6.24
CA PHE A 18 -4.29 -11.61 7.36
C PHE A 18 -5.72 -11.90 7.78
N PRO A 19 -6.09 -11.53 9.02
CA PRO A 19 -7.48 -11.65 9.46
C PRO A 19 -8.42 -10.87 8.52
N VAL A 20 -9.63 -11.37 8.38
CA VAL A 20 -10.59 -10.78 7.44
C VAL A 20 -10.84 -9.30 7.69
N LYS A 21 -10.97 -8.92 8.95
CA LYS A 21 -11.17 -7.50 9.28
C LYS A 21 -10.01 -6.63 8.80
N ASP A 22 -8.81 -7.15 8.90
CA ASP A 22 -7.63 -6.43 8.46
C ASP A 22 -7.55 -6.37 6.93
N GLN A 23 -8.00 -7.45 6.27
CA GLN A 23 -8.09 -7.44 4.81
C GLN A 23 -9.03 -6.35 4.33
N GLU A 24 -10.16 -6.18 5.01
CA GLU A 24 -11.12 -5.14 4.66
C GLU A 24 -10.53 -3.74 4.84
N ARG A 25 -9.84 -3.54 5.94
CA ARG A 25 -9.18 -2.29 6.24
C ARG A 25 -8.16 -1.92 5.18
N ILE A 26 -7.34 -2.90 4.80
CA ILE A 26 -6.34 -2.70 3.76
C ILE A 26 -7.01 -2.41 2.43
N GLY A 27 -8.10 -3.14 2.14
CA GLY A 27 -8.87 -2.93 0.92
C GLY A 27 -9.40 -1.50 0.80
N VAL A 28 -9.92 -0.97 1.88
CA VAL A 28 -10.41 0.40 1.91
C VAL A 28 -9.27 1.38 1.63
N ALA A 29 -8.12 1.16 2.27
CA ALA A 29 -6.97 2.04 2.07
C ALA A 29 -6.45 2.00 0.64
N VAL A 30 -6.37 0.80 0.07
CA VAL A 30 -5.90 0.65 -1.31
C VAL A 30 -6.89 1.28 -2.29
N SER A 31 -8.19 1.10 -2.04
CA SER A 31 -9.21 1.71 -2.89
C SER A 31 -9.14 3.23 -2.85
N ALA A 32 -8.84 3.79 -1.70
CA ALA A 32 -8.73 5.24 -1.56
C ALA A 32 -7.56 5.79 -2.39
N MET A 33 -6.55 4.97 -2.67
CA MET A 33 -5.44 5.40 -3.51
C MET A 33 -5.87 5.70 -4.95
N ALA A 34 -6.99 5.14 -5.38
CA ALA A 34 -7.49 5.44 -6.72
C ALA A 34 -7.93 6.90 -6.83
N ASP A 35 -8.30 7.51 -5.73
CA ASP A 35 -8.66 8.91 -5.71
C ASP A 35 -7.43 9.79 -5.43
N ASP A 36 -6.62 9.38 -4.47
CA ASP A 36 -5.42 10.14 -4.12
C ASP A 36 -4.39 9.21 -3.46
N PRO A 37 -3.36 8.77 -4.20
CA PRO A 37 -2.35 7.89 -3.63
C PRO A 37 -1.46 8.57 -2.60
N PHE A 38 -1.50 9.88 -2.52
CA PHE A 38 -0.66 10.63 -1.58
C PHE A 38 -1.37 11.02 -0.30
N ALA A 39 -2.63 10.61 -0.14
CA ALA A 39 -3.36 10.90 1.08
C ALA A 39 -3.04 9.89 2.17
N GLY A 40 -3.23 10.30 3.41
CA GLY A 40 -3.05 9.42 4.55
C GLY A 40 -1.64 9.49 5.13
N ASP A 41 -1.33 8.51 5.93
CA ASP A 41 -0.03 8.45 6.62
C ASP A 41 1.00 7.82 5.69
N ILE A 42 1.60 8.64 4.85
CA ILE A 42 2.58 8.16 3.87
C ILE A 42 3.94 8.78 4.10
N VAL A 43 4.96 8.05 3.68
CA VAL A 43 6.33 8.50 3.72
C VAL A 43 6.99 8.10 2.41
N LYS A 44 7.69 9.03 1.79
CA LYS A 44 8.46 8.72 0.61
C LYS A 44 9.71 7.97 1.02
N LEU A 45 9.97 6.85 0.38
CA LEU A 45 11.16 6.07 0.67
C LEU A 45 12.36 6.72 0.00
N GLY A 46 13.48 6.66 0.67
CA GLY A 46 14.68 7.29 0.17
C GLY A 46 15.18 6.64 -1.10
N GLY A 47 16.10 7.30 -1.76
CA GLY A 47 16.68 6.80 -2.98
C GLY A 47 15.95 7.29 -4.20
N GLU A 48 16.16 6.60 -5.31
CA GLU A 48 15.58 6.99 -6.58
C GLU A 48 14.22 6.39 -6.77
N GLY A 49 13.42 7.02 -7.59
CA GLY A 49 12.12 6.53 -7.96
C GLY A 49 11.01 7.01 -7.06
N ASN A 50 9.80 6.68 -7.43
CA ASN A 50 8.60 7.11 -6.73
C ASN A 50 8.05 6.00 -5.87
N ARG A 51 8.80 5.62 -4.86
CA ARG A 51 8.39 4.56 -3.94
C ARG A 51 7.98 5.17 -2.62
N TRP A 52 6.87 4.65 -2.10
CA TRP A 52 6.23 5.20 -0.92
C TRP A 52 5.76 4.09 0.00
N ARG A 53 5.52 4.46 1.24
CA ARG A 53 4.95 3.57 2.23
C ARG A 53 3.76 4.25 2.87
N ARG A 54 2.64 3.55 2.95
CA ARG A 54 1.47 4.02 3.69
C ARG A 54 1.24 3.13 4.89
N ARG A 55 1.10 3.73 6.05
CA ARG A 55 0.81 2.98 7.26
C ARG A 55 -0.69 2.92 7.48
N VAL A 56 -1.19 1.71 7.74
CA VAL A 56 -2.60 1.48 8.03
C VAL A 56 -2.65 0.57 9.25
N GLY A 57 -2.87 1.14 10.42
CA GLY A 57 -2.84 0.38 11.66
C GLY A 57 -1.49 -0.29 11.86
N SER A 58 -1.49 -1.60 11.98
CA SER A 58 -0.26 -2.38 12.15
C SER A 58 0.35 -2.80 10.83
N TYR A 59 -0.17 -2.32 9.71
CA TYR A 59 0.29 -2.74 8.40
C TYR A 59 0.99 -1.62 7.67
N ARG A 60 1.86 -2.01 6.74
CA ARG A 60 2.54 -1.08 5.86
C ARG A 60 2.31 -1.50 4.43
N ILE A 61 1.84 -0.58 3.63
CA ILE A 61 1.60 -0.81 2.21
C ILE A 61 2.70 -0.10 1.45
N PHE A 62 3.48 -0.87 0.71
CA PHE A 62 4.56 -0.33 -0.11
C PHE A 62 4.06 -0.21 -1.53
N PHE A 63 4.25 0.93 -2.12
CA PHE A 63 3.76 1.17 -3.48
C PHE A 63 4.67 2.14 -4.23
N SER A 64 4.59 2.05 -5.54
CA SER A 64 5.25 2.99 -6.42
C SER A 64 4.20 3.74 -7.22
N VAL A 65 4.54 4.96 -7.64
CA VAL A 65 3.61 5.83 -8.35
C VAL A 65 4.22 6.25 -9.66
N ASP A 66 3.46 6.10 -10.73
CA ASP A 66 3.83 6.64 -12.04
C ASP A 66 2.86 7.77 -12.34
N SER A 67 3.34 8.99 -12.22
CA SER A 67 2.49 10.16 -12.40
C SER A 67 2.12 10.42 -13.85
N ILE A 68 2.91 9.92 -14.78
CA ILE A 68 2.65 10.10 -16.19
C ILE A 68 1.51 9.19 -16.62
N GLU A 69 1.62 7.91 -16.26
CA GLU A 69 0.59 6.93 -16.59
C GLU A 69 -0.57 6.93 -15.62
N LYS A 70 -0.46 7.65 -14.53
CA LYS A 70 -1.47 7.68 -13.48
C LYS A 70 -1.75 6.30 -12.93
N THR A 71 -0.68 5.56 -12.63
CA THR A 71 -0.81 4.22 -12.06
C THR A 71 -0.11 4.14 -10.71
N VAL A 72 -0.67 3.30 -9.84
CA VAL A 72 -0.09 2.98 -8.54
C VAL A 72 0.08 1.47 -8.50
N ASP A 73 1.31 1.04 -8.23
CA ASP A 73 1.61 -0.38 -8.15
C ASP A 73 1.94 -0.73 -6.70
N VAL A 74 1.05 -1.48 -6.07
CA VAL A 74 1.26 -1.94 -4.70
C VAL A 74 2.15 -3.17 -4.75
N THR A 75 3.36 -3.03 -4.25
CA THR A 75 4.39 -4.06 -4.39
C THR A 75 4.45 -5.01 -3.21
N ALA A 76 4.12 -4.55 -2.02
CA ALA A 76 4.15 -5.40 -0.83
C ALA A 76 3.20 -4.84 0.23
N ILE A 77 2.65 -5.73 1.03
CA ILE A 77 1.82 -5.35 2.17
C ILE A 77 2.26 -6.22 3.32
N VAL A 78 2.87 -5.62 4.34
CA VAL A 78 3.42 -6.37 5.45
C VAL A 78 2.84 -5.91 6.76
N ARG A 79 2.72 -6.86 7.68
CA ARG A 79 2.29 -6.55 9.02
C ARG A 79 3.51 -6.16 9.83
N ARG A 80 3.42 -4.99 10.44
CA ARG A 80 4.45 -4.58 11.35
C ARG A 80 4.23 -5.32 12.65
N THR A 81 5.17 -6.14 13.08
CA THR A 81 5.04 -6.77 14.36
C THR A 81 5.48 -5.79 15.40
N SER A 82 4.75 -5.75 16.45
CA SER A 82 5.12 -4.92 17.57
C SER A 82 6.16 -5.61 18.43
N THR A 83 6.59 -6.74 18.04
CA THR A 83 7.54 -7.43 18.81
C THR A 83 8.81 -6.71 18.81
N THR A 84 9.21 -6.43 19.93
CA THR A 84 10.42 -5.86 20.04
C THR A 84 11.22 -6.82 20.64
N TYR A 85 12.22 -6.96 20.29
CA TYR A 85 13.07 -7.79 20.96
C TYR A 85 13.92 -7.00 21.75
#